data_75d3e3c02406ac934ab2ec5a4c7447f6
#
_entry.id   75d3e3c02406ac934ab2ec5a4c7447f6
#
_cell.length_a   1.000
_cell.length_b   1.000
_cell.length_c   1.000
_cell.angle_alpha   90.00
_cell.angle_beta   90.00
_cell.angle_gamma   90.00
#
_symmetry.space_group_name_H-M   'P 1'
#
loop_
_entity.id
_entity.type
_entity.pdbx_description
1 polymer ?
#
loop_
_entity_poly.entity_id
_entity_poly.type
_entity_poly.pdbx_seq_one_letter_code
_entity_poly.pdbx_strand_id
1 'polypeptide(L)'
;MPTNQLFSCLIIEDEPLAAEVIRDYISEVTFLDLKGICTDALDALDLLQRTPVDVLFLDIHLPKLKGLPFLKTLSYQPQVILTTAYHQYTLDAFEIGVVDYLVKPIEFMRFLKAVNKLQFKQEQGFKAPTLEPLPQRPFRFFNVNKKMVRIFFDEILYVESLKEYCRIFTAQENWVTRGQIGEMEAIFQAHR
;
A
#
# COMPACT_ATOMS: atom_id res chain seq x y z
N MET A 1 13.05 -18.84 -5.76
CA MET A 1 13.29 -17.50 -5.19
C MET A 1 11.96 -16.80 -5.15
N PRO A 2 11.33 -16.52 -4.00
CA PRO A 2 10.19 -15.65 -4.00
C PRO A 2 10.72 -14.25 -4.32
N THR A 3 10.37 -13.76 -5.49
CA THR A 3 10.58 -12.39 -5.92
C THR A 3 9.95 -11.48 -4.86
N ASN A 4 10.73 -10.55 -4.35
CA ASN A 4 10.23 -9.44 -3.54
C ASN A 4 9.26 -8.65 -4.45
N GLN A 5 7.99 -9.06 -4.45
CA GLN A 5 7.00 -8.58 -5.39
C GLN A 5 6.64 -7.16 -4.99
N LEU A 6 6.99 -6.18 -5.83
CA LEU A 6 6.71 -4.77 -5.63
C LEU A 6 5.38 -4.43 -6.31
N PHE A 7 4.56 -3.62 -5.65
CA PHE A 7 3.43 -2.97 -6.30
C PHE A 7 3.92 -1.75 -7.07
N SER A 8 3.76 -1.76 -8.37
CA SER A 8 3.94 -0.58 -9.21
C SER A 8 2.82 0.41 -8.94
N CYS A 9 3.16 1.67 -8.63
CA CYS A 9 2.21 2.71 -8.22
C CYS A 9 2.23 3.92 -9.15
N LEU A 10 1.07 4.55 -9.33
CA LEU A 10 0.93 5.87 -9.93
C LEU A 10 0.18 6.80 -9.00
N ILE A 11 0.64 8.03 -8.87
CA ILE A 11 -0.08 9.10 -8.18
C ILE A 11 -0.78 9.97 -9.23
N ILE A 12 -2.07 10.26 -9.02
CA ILE A 12 -2.86 11.19 -9.84
C ILE A 12 -3.44 12.23 -8.89
N GLU A 13 -2.80 13.39 -8.84
CA GLU A 13 -3.04 14.42 -7.85
C GLU A 13 -2.63 15.79 -8.42
N ASP A 14 -3.55 16.76 -8.45
CA ASP A 14 -3.29 18.09 -8.99
C ASP A 14 -2.70 19.06 -7.95
N GLU A 15 -2.77 18.74 -6.67
CA GLU A 15 -2.17 19.50 -5.59
C GLU A 15 -0.73 19.05 -5.34
N PRO A 16 0.30 19.87 -5.67
CA PRO A 16 1.70 19.44 -5.61
C PRO A 16 2.15 18.97 -4.21
N LEU A 17 1.70 19.66 -3.16
CA LEU A 17 2.08 19.30 -1.78
C LEU A 17 1.48 17.95 -1.36
N ALA A 18 0.25 17.65 -1.78
CA ALA A 18 -0.36 16.36 -1.49
C ALA A 18 0.35 15.22 -2.25
N ALA A 19 0.69 15.45 -3.51
CA ALA A 19 1.48 14.51 -4.31
C ALA A 19 2.86 14.25 -3.70
N GLU A 20 3.55 15.29 -3.20
CA GLU A 20 4.83 15.15 -2.50
C GLU A 20 4.74 14.30 -1.24
N VAL A 21 3.72 14.55 -0.41
CA VAL A 21 3.49 13.76 0.81
C VAL A 21 3.30 12.28 0.48
N ILE A 22 2.48 11.95 -0.53
CA ILE A 22 2.25 10.55 -0.94
C ILE A 22 3.53 9.94 -1.51
N ARG A 23 4.28 10.67 -2.35
CA ARG A 23 5.57 10.24 -2.89
C ARG A 23 6.56 9.89 -1.77
N ASP A 24 6.69 10.78 -0.79
CA ASP A 24 7.61 10.59 0.33
C ASP A 24 7.22 9.35 1.15
N TYR A 25 5.93 9.16 1.42
CA TYR A 25 5.43 7.96 2.09
C TYR A 25 5.66 6.68 1.28
N ILE A 26 5.47 6.70 -0.04
CA ILE A 26 5.80 5.56 -0.91
C ILE A 26 7.29 5.22 -0.80
N SER A 27 8.18 6.23 -0.75
CA SER A 27 9.61 6.00 -0.64
C SER A 27 10.05 5.32 0.66
N GLU A 28 9.23 5.45 1.72
CA GLU A 28 9.47 4.82 3.02
C GLU A 28 8.95 3.37 3.10
N VAL A 29 8.20 2.90 2.11
CA VAL A 29 7.57 1.57 2.09
C VAL A 29 8.26 0.69 1.05
N THR A 30 8.82 -0.44 1.50
CA THR A 30 9.71 -1.28 0.66
C THR A 30 9.02 -2.09 -0.42
N PHE A 31 7.70 -2.27 -0.33
CA PHE A 31 6.92 -3.06 -1.31
C PHE A 31 6.14 -2.19 -2.31
N LEU A 32 6.39 -0.88 -2.36
CA LEU A 32 5.81 0.06 -3.33
C LEU A 32 6.91 0.60 -4.25
N ASP A 33 6.60 0.71 -5.54
CA ASP A 33 7.49 1.23 -6.57
C ASP A 33 6.76 2.30 -7.39
N LEU A 34 7.10 3.57 -7.17
CA LEU A 34 6.46 4.71 -7.82
C LEU A 34 6.92 4.83 -9.28
N LYS A 35 5.97 4.71 -10.22
CA LYS A 35 6.22 4.82 -11.67
C LYS A 35 6.05 6.23 -12.21
N GLY A 36 5.28 7.08 -11.52
CA GLY A 36 5.09 8.47 -11.94
C GLY A 36 4.09 9.23 -11.08
N ILE A 37 3.99 10.52 -11.37
CA ILE A 37 3.02 11.44 -10.79
C ILE A 37 2.38 12.18 -11.97
N CYS A 38 1.05 12.16 -12.05
CA CYS A 38 0.27 12.90 -13.03
C CYS A 38 -0.58 13.94 -12.32
N THR A 39 -0.72 15.13 -12.90
CA THR A 39 -1.52 16.22 -12.34
C THR A 39 -2.95 16.23 -12.86
N ASP A 40 -3.25 15.45 -13.89
CA ASP A 40 -4.61 15.32 -14.41
C ASP A 40 -4.88 13.89 -14.96
N ALA A 41 -6.16 13.60 -15.16
CA ALA A 41 -6.63 12.28 -15.58
C ALA A 41 -6.23 11.93 -17.04
N LEU A 42 -6.01 12.92 -17.92
CA LEU A 42 -5.67 12.67 -19.32
C LEU A 42 -4.20 12.24 -19.44
N ASP A 43 -3.30 12.93 -18.74
CA ASP A 43 -1.88 12.55 -18.66
C ASP A 43 -1.74 11.16 -18.06
N ALA A 44 -2.54 10.86 -17.01
CA ALA A 44 -2.56 9.54 -16.41
C ALA A 44 -3.04 8.46 -17.38
N LEU A 45 -4.06 8.74 -18.19
CA LEU A 45 -4.58 7.77 -19.17
C LEU A 45 -3.50 7.38 -20.18
N ASP A 46 -2.78 8.36 -20.72
CA ASP A 46 -1.67 8.15 -21.66
C ASP A 46 -0.56 7.28 -21.05
N LEU A 47 -0.20 7.56 -19.80
CA LEU A 47 0.83 6.80 -19.09
C LEU A 47 0.37 5.36 -18.82
N LEU A 48 -0.86 5.17 -18.34
CA LEU A 48 -1.42 3.86 -18.02
C LEU A 48 -1.62 2.95 -19.23
N GLN A 49 -1.84 3.52 -20.43
CA GLN A 49 -1.88 2.75 -21.68
C GLN A 49 -0.51 2.16 -22.06
N ARG A 50 0.57 2.87 -21.72
CA ARG A 50 1.95 2.43 -22.02
C ARG A 50 2.55 1.60 -20.90
N THR A 51 2.20 1.92 -19.66
CA THR A 51 2.77 1.29 -18.46
C THR A 51 1.64 1.03 -17.45
N PRO A 52 0.94 -0.11 -17.56
CA PRO A 52 -0.03 -0.50 -16.57
C PRO A 52 0.60 -0.61 -15.18
N VAL A 53 -0.11 -0.16 -14.14
CA VAL A 53 0.35 -0.21 -12.75
C VAL A 53 -0.60 -1.03 -11.89
N ASP A 54 -0.10 -1.53 -10.76
CA ASP A 54 -0.90 -2.34 -9.82
C ASP A 54 -1.80 -1.49 -8.94
N VAL A 55 -1.34 -0.28 -8.59
CA VAL A 55 -1.98 0.60 -7.62
C VAL A 55 -2.08 2.03 -8.15
N LEU A 56 -3.25 2.64 -7.96
CA LEU A 56 -3.45 4.08 -8.16
C LEU A 56 -3.71 4.77 -6.82
N PHE A 57 -2.97 5.83 -6.54
CA PHE A 57 -3.34 6.85 -5.57
C PHE A 57 -4.03 7.97 -6.36
N LEU A 58 -5.33 8.15 -6.14
CA LEU A 58 -6.17 8.96 -7.02
C LEU A 58 -6.94 10.00 -6.24
N ASP A 59 -6.75 11.27 -6.55
CA ASP A 59 -7.63 12.31 -6.03
C ASP A 59 -9.02 12.24 -6.68
N ILE A 60 -10.04 12.35 -5.85
CA ILE A 60 -11.44 12.41 -6.30
C ILE A 60 -11.71 13.70 -7.09
N HIS A 61 -11.02 14.80 -6.78
CA HIS A 61 -11.32 16.14 -7.27
C HIS A 61 -10.37 16.63 -8.37
N LEU A 62 -9.93 15.76 -9.23
CA LEU A 62 -9.09 16.16 -10.36
C LEU A 62 -9.77 17.19 -11.27
N PRO A 63 -9.01 18.11 -11.88
CA PRO A 63 -9.51 19.03 -12.90
C PRO A 63 -9.97 18.27 -14.15
N LYS A 64 -10.93 18.84 -14.89
CA LYS A 64 -11.50 18.33 -16.14
C LYS A 64 -12.28 17.02 -16.01
N LEU A 65 -11.69 15.96 -15.47
CA LEU A 65 -12.32 14.65 -15.29
C LEU A 65 -12.15 14.18 -13.85
N LYS A 66 -13.26 14.07 -13.12
CA LYS A 66 -13.24 13.62 -11.72
C LYS A 66 -12.71 12.19 -11.61
N GLY A 67 -12.02 11.87 -10.50
CA GLY A 67 -11.36 10.60 -10.29
C GLY A 67 -12.24 9.36 -10.46
N LEU A 68 -13.46 9.35 -9.90
CA LEU A 68 -14.36 8.20 -10.02
C LEU A 68 -14.85 7.93 -11.47
N PRO A 69 -15.31 8.93 -12.28
CA PRO A 69 -15.55 8.74 -13.70
C PRO A 69 -14.32 8.27 -14.48
N PHE A 70 -13.12 8.77 -14.13
CA PHE A 70 -11.86 8.35 -14.76
C PHE A 70 -11.64 6.84 -14.64
N LEU A 71 -11.87 6.25 -13.47
CA LEU A 71 -11.68 4.80 -13.25
C LEU A 71 -12.52 3.95 -14.21
N LYS A 72 -13.70 4.43 -14.62
CA LYS A 72 -14.58 3.73 -15.57
C LYS A 72 -14.05 3.74 -17.02
N THR A 73 -13.07 4.58 -17.33
CA THR A 73 -12.45 4.67 -18.67
C THR A 73 -11.27 3.71 -18.85
N LEU A 74 -10.77 3.13 -17.77
CA LEU A 74 -9.62 2.23 -17.80
C LEU A 74 -10.01 0.87 -18.40
N SER A 75 -9.12 0.33 -19.25
CA SER A 75 -9.28 -0.99 -19.87
C SER A 75 -8.96 -2.17 -18.94
N TYR A 76 -8.40 -1.88 -17.76
CA TYR A 76 -8.07 -2.85 -16.72
C TYR A 76 -8.40 -2.27 -15.34
N GLN A 77 -8.42 -3.11 -14.30
CA GLN A 77 -8.76 -2.68 -12.95
C GLN A 77 -7.53 -2.71 -12.04
N PRO A 78 -6.86 -1.57 -11.83
CA PRO A 78 -5.84 -1.42 -10.78
C PRO A 78 -6.51 -1.41 -9.41
N GLN A 79 -5.74 -1.68 -8.37
CA GLN A 79 -6.18 -1.43 -7.00
C GLN A 79 -6.14 0.08 -6.73
N VAL A 80 -7.20 0.64 -6.18
CA VAL A 80 -7.33 2.10 -6.03
C VAL A 80 -7.37 2.48 -4.56
N ILE A 81 -6.51 3.43 -4.18
CA ILE A 81 -6.58 4.15 -2.91
C ILE A 81 -6.93 5.60 -3.27
N LEU A 82 -8.11 6.05 -2.85
CA LEU A 82 -8.58 7.41 -3.11
C LEU A 82 -7.95 8.40 -2.14
N THR A 83 -7.68 9.63 -2.62
CA THR A 83 -7.36 10.77 -1.77
C THR A 83 -8.45 11.83 -1.88
N THR A 84 -8.75 12.53 -0.80
CA THR A 84 -9.82 13.54 -0.80
C THR A 84 -9.68 14.53 0.35
N ALA A 85 -10.11 15.78 0.14
CA ALA A 85 -10.24 16.76 1.20
C ALA A 85 -11.53 16.58 2.03
N TYR A 86 -12.46 15.71 1.63
CA TYR A 86 -13.80 15.60 2.23
C TYR A 86 -14.10 14.21 2.79
N HIS A 87 -14.72 14.16 3.97
CA HIS A 87 -15.17 12.92 4.62
C HIS A 87 -16.43 12.29 3.99
N GLN A 88 -17.13 12.99 3.10
CA GLN A 88 -18.48 12.61 2.65
C GLN A 88 -18.54 11.60 1.51
N TYR A 89 -17.41 11.31 0.84
CA TYR A 89 -17.38 10.45 -0.37
C TYR A 89 -17.22 8.95 -0.08
N THR A 90 -17.39 8.54 1.16
CA THR A 90 -17.22 7.14 1.57
C THR A 90 -18.25 6.18 0.94
N LEU A 91 -19.45 6.64 0.63
CA LEU A 91 -20.53 5.78 0.08
C LEU A 91 -20.31 5.46 -1.41
N ASP A 92 -20.00 6.46 -2.23
CA ASP A 92 -19.78 6.27 -3.68
C ASP A 92 -18.50 5.46 -3.97
N ALA A 93 -17.51 5.56 -3.11
CA ALA A 93 -16.26 4.80 -3.21
C ALA A 93 -16.46 3.29 -2.98
N PHE A 94 -17.38 2.89 -2.11
CA PHE A 94 -17.71 1.49 -1.86
C PHE A 94 -18.33 0.79 -3.08
N GLU A 95 -19.12 1.50 -3.90
CA GLU A 95 -19.73 0.93 -5.10
C GLU A 95 -18.72 0.60 -6.21
N ILE A 96 -17.55 1.25 -6.20
CA ILE A 96 -16.51 1.09 -7.23
C ILE A 96 -15.44 0.07 -6.83
N GLY A 97 -15.49 -0.46 -5.60
CA GLY A 97 -14.56 -1.50 -5.14
C GLY A 97 -13.14 -0.98 -4.90
N VAL A 98 -12.99 0.25 -4.38
CA VAL A 98 -11.67 0.79 -3.99
C VAL A 98 -11.12 0.08 -2.76
N VAL A 99 -9.80 -0.03 -2.66
CA VAL A 99 -9.11 -0.67 -1.53
C VAL A 99 -9.28 0.13 -0.25
N ASP A 100 -9.10 1.46 -0.35
CA ASP A 100 -9.24 2.38 0.78
C ASP A 100 -9.35 3.83 0.31
N TYR A 101 -9.55 4.75 1.27
CA TYR A 101 -9.50 6.19 1.03
C TYR A 101 -8.66 6.89 2.10
N LEU A 102 -8.01 8.00 1.72
CA LEU A 102 -7.16 8.84 2.55
C LEU A 102 -7.72 10.26 2.57
N VAL A 103 -8.05 10.76 3.75
CA VAL A 103 -8.51 12.14 3.91
C VAL A 103 -7.31 13.06 4.13
N LYS A 104 -7.26 14.17 3.39
CA LYS A 104 -6.24 15.21 3.55
C LYS A 104 -6.50 16.04 4.83
N PRO A 105 -5.49 16.37 5.64
CA PRO A 105 -4.07 16.02 5.48
C PRO A 105 -3.81 14.54 5.75
N ILE A 106 -3.02 13.90 4.88
CA ILE A 106 -2.76 12.45 4.95
C ILE A 106 -1.71 12.19 6.02
N GLU A 107 -2.08 11.45 7.06
CA GLU A 107 -1.15 11.00 8.09
C GLU A 107 -0.45 9.69 7.66
N PHE A 108 0.85 9.56 7.96
CA PHE A 108 1.64 8.39 7.58
C PHE A 108 1.06 7.06 8.09
N MET A 109 0.60 7.02 9.35
CA MET A 109 -0.02 5.80 9.91
C MET A 109 -1.33 5.43 9.21
N ARG A 110 -2.07 6.41 8.70
CA ARG A 110 -3.29 6.17 7.91
C ARG A 110 -2.96 5.66 6.52
N PHE A 111 -1.91 6.22 5.89
CA PHE A 111 -1.36 5.73 4.63
C PHE A 111 -0.91 4.27 4.74
N LEU A 112 -0.11 3.93 5.78
CA LEU A 112 0.32 2.54 6.02
C LEU A 112 -0.86 1.57 6.15
N LYS A 113 -1.92 1.95 6.87
CA LYS A 113 -3.13 1.12 6.98
C LYS A 113 -3.81 0.89 5.63
N ALA A 114 -3.80 1.88 4.74
CA ALA A 114 -4.42 1.77 3.42
C ALA A 114 -3.60 0.84 2.50
N VAL A 115 -2.29 1.09 2.36
CA VAL A 115 -1.43 0.27 1.48
C VAL A 115 -1.31 -1.16 1.97
N ASN A 116 -1.58 -1.38 3.24
CA ASN A 116 -1.57 -2.71 3.84
C ASN A 116 -2.75 -3.59 3.41
N LYS A 117 -3.81 -3.01 2.91
CA LYS A 117 -4.96 -3.72 2.35
C LYS A 117 -4.72 -4.19 0.91
N LEU A 118 -3.62 -3.75 0.27
CA LEU A 118 -3.27 -4.17 -1.08
C LEU A 118 -3.00 -5.67 -1.15
N GLN A 119 -3.52 -6.33 -2.19
CA GLN A 119 -3.38 -7.76 -2.40
C GLN A 119 -2.61 -8.01 -3.69
N PHE A 120 -1.57 -8.83 -3.63
CA PHE A 120 -0.89 -9.28 -4.84
C PHE A 120 -1.83 -10.18 -5.66
N LYS A 121 -1.95 -9.87 -6.96
CA LYS A 121 -2.65 -10.76 -7.88
C LYS A 121 -1.86 -12.06 -7.95
N GLN A 122 -2.38 -13.14 -7.39
CA GLN A 122 -1.86 -14.47 -7.69
C GLN A 122 -2.15 -14.74 -9.16
N GLU A 123 -1.13 -15.15 -9.91
CA GLU A 123 -1.30 -15.69 -11.26
C GLU A 123 -2.08 -17.01 -11.19
N GLN A 124 -3.37 -16.91 -11.06
CA GLN A 124 -4.28 -18.06 -11.24
C GLN A 124 -5.44 -17.61 -12.11
N GLY A 125 -5.66 -18.41 -13.15
CA GLY A 125 -6.65 -18.18 -14.19
C GLY A 125 -8.05 -17.86 -13.65
N PHE A 126 -8.75 -17.04 -14.40
CA PHE A 126 -10.11 -16.56 -14.20
C PHE A 126 -11.02 -17.50 -13.42
N LYS A 127 -11.27 -17.20 -12.15
CA LYS A 127 -12.48 -17.57 -11.43
C LYS A 127 -12.98 -16.32 -10.73
N ALA A 128 -14.25 -15.98 -10.97
CA ALA A 128 -14.94 -14.90 -10.29
C ALA A 128 -14.84 -15.09 -8.76
N PRO A 129 -14.60 -14.03 -7.97
CA PRO A 129 -14.40 -14.18 -6.53
C PRO A 129 -15.72 -14.51 -5.85
N THR A 130 -15.84 -15.73 -5.39
CA THR A 130 -16.71 -16.05 -4.26
C THR A 130 -16.07 -15.38 -3.05
N LEU A 131 -16.85 -14.54 -2.35
CA LEU A 131 -16.43 -13.80 -1.15
C LEU A 131 -16.24 -14.78 0.02
N GLU A 132 -15.13 -15.49 0.06
CA GLU A 132 -14.61 -16.04 1.30
C GLU A 132 -13.40 -15.18 1.72
N PRO A 133 -13.36 -14.68 2.94
CA PRO A 133 -12.19 -13.95 3.43
C PRO A 133 -11.01 -14.93 3.46
N LEU A 134 -10.02 -14.71 2.58
CA LEU A 134 -8.74 -15.43 2.65
C LEU A 134 -8.14 -15.21 4.06
N PRO A 135 -7.58 -16.25 4.68
CA PRO A 135 -6.94 -16.12 5.98
C PRO A 135 -5.82 -15.06 5.84
N GLN A 136 -6.04 -13.92 6.48
CA GLN A 136 -5.05 -12.84 6.49
C GLN A 136 -3.84 -13.36 7.26
N ARG A 137 -2.73 -13.60 6.56
CA ARG A 137 -1.46 -13.93 7.20
C ARG A 137 -1.09 -12.80 8.17
N PRO A 138 -0.98 -13.05 9.47
CA PRO A 138 -0.66 -12.00 10.43
C PRO A 138 0.74 -11.46 10.16
N PHE A 139 0.89 -10.14 10.19
CA PHE A 139 2.14 -9.44 9.93
C PHE A 139 2.23 -8.18 10.78
N ARG A 140 3.43 -7.58 10.80
CA ARG A 140 3.68 -6.27 11.41
C ARG A 140 4.69 -5.48 10.59
N PHE A 141 4.58 -4.14 10.68
CA PHE A 141 5.60 -3.23 10.18
C PHE A 141 6.68 -2.98 11.22
N PHE A 142 7.93 -3.09 10.78
CA PHE A 142 9.11 -2.76 11.57
C PHE A 142 9.88 -1.63 10.89
N ASN A 143 10.34 -0.64 11.68
CA ASN A 143 11.20 0.41 11.16
C ASN A 143 12.64 -0.10 11.07
N VAL A 144 13.13 -0.25 9.84
CA VAL A 144 14.48 -0.72 9.54
C VAL A 144 15.18 0.34 8.70
N ASN A 145 16.22 0.97 9.23
CA ASN A 145 16.97 2.01 8.51
C ASN A 145 16.08 3.14 7.95
N LYS A 146 15.13 3.63 8.75
CA LYS A 146 14.14 4.67 8.36
C LYS A 146 13.14 4.23 7.28
N LYS A 147 13.05 2.94 6.97
CA LYS A 147 12.02 2.37 6.09
C LYS A 147 11.11 1.45 6.87
N MET A 148 9.83 1.43 6.51
CA MET A 148 8.86 0.50 7.07
C MET A 148 8.87 -0.79 6.27
N VAL A 149 9.33 -1.87 6.90
CA VAL A 149 9.39 -3.22 6.32
C VAL A 149 8.23 -4.03 6.87
N ARG A 150 7.42 -4.61 5.99
CA ARG A 150 6.37 -5.54 6.37
C ARG A 150 6.95 -6.93 6.52
N ILE A 151 6.83 -7.52 7.72
CA ILE A 151 7.30 -8.87 8.03
C ILE A 151 6.11 -9.71 8.48
N PHE A 152 5.86 -10.83 7.80
CA PHE A 152 4.84 -11.80 8.18
C PHE A 152 5.35 -12.67 9.33
N PHE A 153 4.50 -12.93 10.33
CA PHE A 153 4.94 -13.68 11.53
C PHE A 153 5.33 -15.11 11.23
N ASP A 154 4.73 -15.75 10.24
CA ASP A 154 5.06 -17.09 9.78
C ASP A 154 6.40 -17.19 9.01
N GLU A 155 6.99 -16.06 8.61
CA GLU A 155 8.32 -15.98 8.00
C GLU A 155 9.44 -15.84 9.04
N ILE A 156 9.11 -15.46 10.29
CA ILE A 156 10.08 -15.22 11.34
C ILE A 156 10.57 -16.56 11.90
N LEU A 157 11.86 -16.81 11.79
CA LEU A 157 12.51 -17.99 12.35
C LEU A 157 12.81 -17.79 13.84
N TYR A 158 13.45 -16.67 14.17
CA TYR A 158 13.74 -16.25 15.55
C TYR A 158 14.11 -14.77 15.60
N VAL A 159 14.17 -14.23 16.82
CA VAL A 159 14.56 -12.84 17.09
C VAL A 159 15.69 -12.83 18.11
N GLU A 160 16.74 -12.08 17.82
CA GLU A 160 17.90 -11.88 18.68
C GLU A 160 17.87 -10.49 19.31
N SER A 161 18.14 -10.41 20.61
CA SER A 161 18.25 -9.12 21.31
C SER A 161 19.64 -8.50 21.14
N LEU A 162 19.69 -7.22 20.74
CA LEU A 162 20.92 -6.43 20.56
C LEU A 162 20.81 -5.13 21.39
N LYS A 163 20.72 -5.23 22.71
CA LYS A 163 20.50 -4.11 23.64
C LYS A 163 19.20 -3.37 23.35
N GLU A 164 19.28 -2.18 22.72
CA GLU A 164 18.10 -1.36 22.34
C GLU A 164 17.49 -1.74 21.00
N TYR A 165 18.05 -2.74 20.32
CA TYR A 165 17.60 -3.22 19.02
C TYR A 165 17.27 -4.70 19.09
N CYS A 166 16.43 -5.14 18.17
CA CYS A 166 16.18 -6.56 17.89
C CYS A 166 16.55 -6.87 16.45
N ARG A 167 17.18 -8.01 16.24
CA ARG A 167 17.42 -8.57 14.92
C ARG A 167 16.41 -9.68 14.66
N ILE A 168 15.60 -9.50 13.63
CA ILE A 168 14.58 -10.44 13.19
C ILE A 168 15.18 -11.26 12.06
N PHE A 169 15.19 -12.58 12.21
CA PHE A 169 15.68 -13.51 11.21
C PHE A 169 14.49 -14.15 10.48
N THR A 170 14.50 -14.06 9.17
CA THR A 170 13.59 -14.78 8.29
C THR A 170 14.37 -15.74 7.40
N ALA A 171 13.69 -16.60 6.66
CA ALA A 171 14.34 -17.54 5.75
C ALA A 171 15.10 -16.83 4.59
N GLN A 172 14.83 -15.56 4.34
CA GLN A 172 15.35 -14.81 3.21
C GLN A 172 16.33 -13.71 3.61
N GLU A 173 15.98 -12.93 4.63
CA GLU A 173 16.70 -11.73 5.03
C GLU A 173 16.69 -11.54 6.55
N ASN A 174 17.60 -10.68 7.04
CA ASN A 174 17.69 -10.32 8.44
C ASN A 174 17.44 -8.82 8.58
N TRP A 175 16.60 -8.46 9.55
CA TRP A 175 16.15 -7.10 9.77
C TRP A 175 16.55 -6.62 11.17
N VAL A 176 17.13 -5.42 11.27
CA VAL A 176 17.44 -4.79 12.57
C VAL A 176 16.48 -3.64 12.81
N THR A 177 15.68 -3.74 13.87
CA THR A 177 14.72 -2.73 14.28
C THR A 177 14.97 -2.29 15.72
N ARG A 178 14.63 -1.06 16.06
CA ARG A 178 14.70 -0.59 17.43
C ARG A 178 13.54 -1.18 18.23
N GLY A 179 13.82 -1.70 19.43
CA GLY A 179 12.83 -2.28 20.36
C GLY A 179 13.47 -3.27 21.29
N GLN A 180 12.77 -3.60 22.36
CA GLN A 180 13.21 -4.59 23.36
C GLN A 180 12.61 -5.97 23.05
N ILE A 181 13.32 -7.03 23.43
CA ILE A 181 12.88 -8.40 23.18
C ILE A 181 11.52 -8.73 23.82
N GLY A 182 11.24 -8.16 25.02
CA GLY A 182 9.95 -8.34 25.68
C GLY A 182 8.76 -7.73 24.91
N GLU A 183 8.98 -6.63 24.20
CA GLU A 183 7.97 -6.04 23.31
C GLU A 183 7.70 -6.97 22.12
N MET A 184 8.75 -7.60 21.59
CA MET A 184 8.62 -8.57 20.50
C MET A 184 7.86 -9.82 20.95
N GLU A 185 8.14 -10.35 22.13
CA GLU A 185 7.40 -11.48 22.70
C GLU A 185 5.91 -11.18 22.85
N ALA A 186 5.55 -10.01 23.38
CA ALA A 186 4.16 -9.59 23.53
C ALA A 186 3.43 -9.52 22.20
N ILE A 187 4.12 -9.04 21.14
CA ILE A 187 3.59 -8.95 19.78
C ILE A 187 3.31 -10.36 19.23
N PHE A 188 4.24 -11.30 19.39
CA PHE A 188 4.10 -12.65 18.85
C PHE A 188 3.08 -13.50 19.62
N GLN A 189 2.93 -13.28 20.95
CA GLN A 189 1.93 -13.97 21.76
C GLN A 189 0.50 -13.56 21.42
N ALA A 190 0.29 -12.32 21.02
CA ALA A 190 -1.02 -11.80 20.63
C ALA A 190 -1.54 -12.37 19.28
N HIS A 191 -0.70 -13.10 18.53
CA HIS A 191 -1.00 -13.62 17.20
C HIS A 191 -0.73 -15.13 17.04
N ARG A 192 -0.61 -15.84 18.16
CA ARG A 192 -0.65 -17.32 18.22
C ARG A 192 -2.10 -17.84 18.34
#